data_5db6d2a9495a14f11ca6faf10d0aa9c5
#
_entry.id   5db6d2a9495a14f11ca6faf10d0aa9c5
#
_cell.length_a   1.000
_cell.length_b   1.000
_cell.length_c   1.000
_cell.angle_alpha   90.00
_cell.angle_beta   90.00
_cell.angle_gamma   90.00
#
_symmetry.space_group_name_H-M   'P 1'
#
loop_
_entity.id
_entity.type
_entity.pdbx_description
1 polymer ?
#
loop_
_entity_poly.entity_id
_entity_poly.type
_entity_poly.pdbx_seq_one_letter_code
_entity_poly.pdbx_strand_id
1 'polypeptide(L)'
;MPTVLAFHAHPDDEVLLTGGTLAKLADEGNRVVIVMATDGMVGEACDRRLAELRASARVLGAARVVHLGYADSGHGPVLLPDPPGRVRFARADPEEAAEKLAGIIREERAGLVLSYDPGGGYGHRDHVQVHRVGARAAELAGGVRVLEATLPREAVAWLYWPARLLGLVKRFDVRDARQAGSPRSAITHRVDVRRYARQKRAALAAHVTPHTGSARSARLMRLLIRLPVPVFAAVLGREWFAEAGRRPVRGRSSEPGRL
;
A
#
# COMPACT_ATOMS: atom_id res chain seq x y z
N MET A 1 -8.93 13.42 -18.43
CA MET A 1 -9.14 12.49 -17.29
C MET A 1 -8.02 12.72 -16.31
N PRO A 2 -8.29 12.93 -15.02
CA PRO A 2 -7.22 13.06 -14.06
C PRO A 2 -6.46 11.72 -13.91
N THR A 3 -5.15 11.82 -13.69
CA THR A 3 -4.30 10.65 -13.43
C THR A 3 -4.04 10.52 -11.94
N VAL A 4 -4.19 9.31 -11.41
CA VAL A 4 -3.84 8.94 -10.05
C VAL A 4 -2.70 7.93 -10.08
N LEU A 5 -1.64 8.21 -9.35
CA LEU A 5 -0.48 7.35 -9.24
C LEU A 5 -0.48 6.71 -7.85
N ALA A 6 -0.43 5.38 -7.77
CA ALA A 6 -0.32 4.64 -6.52
C ALA A 6 1.10 4.06 -6.40
N PHE A 7 1.84 4.53 -5.39
CA PHE A 7 3.22 4.12 -5.13
C PHE A 7 3.28 3.16 -3.95
N HIS A 8 3.75 1.93 -4.20
CA HIS A 8 3.79 0.83 -3.23
C HIS A 8 5.16 0.17 -3.17
N ALA A 9 5.43 -0.55 -2.08
CA ALA A 9 6.70 -1.23 -1.85
C ALA A 9 6.78 -2.57 -2.57
N HIS A 10 5.80 -3.47 -2.34
CA HIS A 10 5.84 -4.85 -2.82
C HIS A 10 4.56 -5.23 -3.57
N PRO A 11 4.64 -6.14 -4.56
CA PRO A 11 3.46 -6.72 -5.19
C PRO A 11 2.56 -7.41 -4.15
N ASP A 12 1.32 -7.01 -4.04
CA ASP A 12 0.20 -7.28 -3.13
C ASP A 12 -0.22 -6.10 -2.24
N ASP A 13 0.68 -5.17 -1.94
CA ASP A 13 0.39 -3.97 -1.15
C ASP A 13 -0.69 -3.09 -1.81
N GLU A 14 -0.66 -2.97 -3.15
CA GLU A 14 -1.63 -2.16 -3.91
C GLU A 14 -3.06 -2.62 -3.68
N VAL A 15 -3.26 -3.91 -3.35
CA VAL A 15 -4.59 -4.45 -3.12
C VAL A 15 -5.04 -4.21 -1.68
N LEU A 16 -4.15 -4.45 -0.71
CA LEU A 16 -4.53 -4.50 0.71
C LEU A 16 -5.05 -3.15 1.21
N LEU A 17 -4.33 -2.07 0.92
CA LEU A 17 -4.62 -0.74 1.47
C LEU A 17 -5.36 0.18 0.51
N THR A 18 -5.24 -0.04 -0.80
CA THR A 18 -5.73 0.92 -1.82
C THR A 18 -6.53 0.28 -2.94
N GLY A 19 -6.61 -1.06 -3.00
CA GLY A 19 -7.16 -1.76 -4.16
C GLY A 19 -8.62 -1.43 -4.46
N GLY A 20 -9.45 -1.24 -3.46
CA GLY A 20 -10.83 -0.81 -3.66
C GLY A 20 -10.92 0.63 -4.16
N THR A 21 -10.07 1.53 -3.64
CA THR A 21 -9.96 2.91 -4.11
C THR A 21 -9.46 2.98 -5.54
N LEU A 22 -8.46 2.17 -5.90
CA LEU A 22 -7.96 2.11 -7.28
C LEU A 22 -9.05 1.63 -8.25
N ALA A 23 -9.77 0.56 -7.89
CA ALA A 23 -10.88 0.06 -8.69
C ALA A 23 -12.01 1.10 -8.84
N LYS A 24 -12.33 1.82 -7.75
CA LYS A 24 -13.32 2.91 -7.77
C LYS A 24 -12.88 4.03 -8.69
N LEU A 25 -11.65 4.50 -8.57
CA LEU A 25 -11.13 5.60 -9.40
C LEU A 25 -11.08 5.22 -10.88
N ALA A 26 -10.71 3.97 -11.21
CA ALA A 26 -10.75 3.48 -12.58
C ALA A 26 -12.19 3.41 -13.14
N ASP A 27 -13.15 2.93 -12.35
CA ASP A 27 -14.58 2.90 -12.71
C ASP A 27 -15.16 4.31 -12.93
N GLU A 28 -14.64 5.32 -12.21
CA GLU A 28 -14.98 6.74 -12.36
C GLU A 28 -14.27 7.44 -13.53
N GLY A 29 -13.52 6.68 -14.34
CA GLY A 29 -12.85 7.18 -15.54
C GLY A 29 -11.49 7.84 -15.29
N ASN A 30 -10.91 7.72 -14.10
CA ASN A 30 -9.56 8.20 -13.86
C ASN A 30 -8.53 7.25 -14.47
N ARG A 31 -7.41 7.81 -14.93
CA ARG A 31 -6.26 7.00 -15.31
C ARG A 31 -5.48 6.58 -14.07
N VAL A 32 -5.47 5.29 -13.77
CA VAL A 32 -4.76 4.72 -12.62
C VAL A 32 -3.40 4.15 -13.07
N VAL A 33 -2.32 4.59 -12.41
CA VAL A 33 -0.96 4.10 -12.63
C VAL A 33 -0.44 3.52 -11.32
N ILE A 34 0.02 2.27 -11.35
CA ILE A 34 0.64 1.62 -10.20
C ILE A 34 2.15 1.65 -10.38
N VAL A 35 2.86 2.24 -9.43
CA VAL A 35 4.33 2.21 -9.36
C VAL A 35 4.74 1.34 -8.18
N MET A 36 5.60 0.36 -8.46
CA MET A 36 6.10 -0.58 -7.48
C MET A 36 7.60 -0.37 -7.26
N ALA A 37 8.02 -0.20 -6.02
CA ALA A 37 9.42 0.03 -5.71
C ALA A 37 10.26 -1.23 -5.92
N THR A 38 9.76 -2.39 -5.46
CA THR A 38 10.48 -3.68 -5.50
C THR A 38 9.65 -4.78 -6.15
N ASP A 39 10.29 -5.91 -6.46
CA ASP A 39 9.60 -7.13 -6.89
C ASP A 39 9.08 -7.99 -5.72
N GLY A 40 9.30 -7.53 -4.48
CA GLY A 40 8.92 -8.26 -3.27
C GLY A 40 9.68 -9.56 -3.04
N MET A 41 10.88 -9.68 -3.60
CA MET A 41 11.75 -10.86 -3.44
C MET A 41 13.04 -10.48 -2.73
N VAL A 42 13.29 -11.15 -1.62
CA VAL A 42 14.50 -10.91 -0.80
C VAL A 42 15.77 -11.43 -1.49
N GLY A 43 15.63 -12.45 -2.34
CA GLY A 43 16.72 -13.06 -3.11
C GLY A 43 16.81 -12.56 -4.56
N GLU A 44 16.87 -13.50 -5.51
CA GLU A 44 16.91 -13.19 -6.93
C GLU A 44 15.60 -12.55 -7.41
N ALA A 45 15.69 -11.74 -8.46
CA ALA A 45 14.54 -11.11 -9.08
C ALA A 45 13.53 -12.15 -9.57
N CYS A 46 12.24 -11.87 -9.40
CA CYS A 46 11.19 -12.82 -9.75
C CYS A 46 10.17 -12.20 -10.71
N ASP A 47 10.34 -12.51 -12.00
CA ASP A 47 9.39 -12.08 -13.04
C ASP A 47 7.95 -12.54 -12.77
N ARG A 48 7.79 -13.68 -12.08
CA ARG A 48 6.49 -14.22 -11.70
C ARG A 48 5.72 -13.24 -10.81
N ARG A 49 6.35 -12.64 -9.77
CA ARG A 49 5.68 -11.67 -8.91
C ARG A 49 5.26 -10.40 -9.66
N LEU A 50 6.09 -9.97 -10.61
CA LEU A 50 5.72 -8.84 -11.47
C LEU A 50 4.60 -9.20 -12.46
N ALA A 51 4.54 -10.46 -12.93
CA ALA A 51 3.41 -10.94 -13.73
C ALA A 51 2.11 -11.01 -12.92
N GLU A 52 2.18 -11.47 -11.66
CA GLU A 52 1.05 -11.47 -10.71
C GLU A 52 0.57 -10.04 -10.44
N LEU A 53 1.48 -9.09 -10.21
CA LEU A 53 1.17 -7.67 -10.08
C LEU A 53 0.44 -7.11 -11.31
N ARG A 54 0.91 -7.44 -12.52
CA ARG A 54 0.22 -7.00 -13.75
C ARG A 54 -1.17 -7.61 -13.89
N ALA A 55 -1.35 -8.86 -13.45
CA ALA A 55 -2.67 -9.51 -13.42
C ALA A 55 -3.61 -8.84 -12.42
N SER A 56 -3.13 -8.55 -11.20
CA SER A 56 -3.85 -7.77 -10.18
C SER A 56 -4.25 -6.38 -10.71
N ALA A 57 -3.30 -5.65 -11.28
CA ALA A 57 -3.50 -4.32 -11.84
C ALA A 57 -4.60 -4.29 -12.92
N ARG A 58 -4.62 -5.30 -13.81
CA ARG A 58 -5.70 -5.44 -14.81
C ARG A 58 -7.06 -5.63 -14.15
N VAL A 59 -7.13 -6.44 -13.11
CA VAL A 59 -8.38 -6.64 -12.35
C VAL A 59 -8.84 -5.34 -11.71
N LEU A 60 -7.91 -4.52 -11.19
CA LEU A 60 -8.23 -3.21 -10.59
C LEU A 60 -8.55 -2.11 -11.62
N GLY A 61 -8.37 -2.38 -12.91
CA GLY A 61 -8.57 -1.38 -13.96
C GLY A 61 -7.42 -0.39 -14.12
N ALA A 62 -6.23 -0.70 -13.60
CA ALA A 62 -5.06 0.14 -13.77
C ALA A 62 -4.57 0.15 -15.22
N ALA A 63 -4.26 1.33 -15.73
CA ALA A 63 -3.83 1.55 -17.12
C ALA A 63 -2.34 1.23 -17.33
N ARG A 64 -1.52 1.35 -16.29
CA ARG A 64 -0.06 1.15 -16.38
C ARG A 64 0.49 0.61 -15.06
N VAL A 65 1.51 -0.24 -15.16
CA VAL A 65 2.34 -0.71 -14.04
C VAL A 65 3.79 -0.37 -14.34
N VAL A 66 4.47 0.27 -13.40
CA VAL A 66 5.90 0.60 -13.47
C VAL A 66 6.62 -0.05 -12.29
N HIS A 67 7.80 -0.61 -12.51
CA HIS A 67 8.68 -1.13 -11.47
C HIS A 67 9.97 -0.30 -11.43
N LEU A 68 10.37 0.19 -10.23
CA LEU A 68 11.54 1.06 -10.08
C LEU A 68 12.87 0.30 -10.06
N GLY A 69 12.85 -1.04 -9.97
CA GLY A 69 14.03 -1.89 -10.09
C GLY A 69 14.76 -2.20 -8.79
N TYR A 70 14.29 -1.70 -7.64
CA TYR A 70 14.91 -1.99 -6.35
C TYR A 70 14.63 -3.42 -5.86
N ALA A 71 15.53 -3.94 -5.02
CA ALA A 71 15.33 -5.21 -4.33
C ALA A 71 14.55 -5.00 -3.02
N ASP A 72 13.72 -5.98 -2.66
CA ASP A 72 13.04 -6.04 -1.36
C ASP A 72 14.05 -6.08 -0.21
N SER A 73 13.88 -5.22 0.79
CA SER A 73 14.77 -5.09 1.94
C SER A 73 14.55 -6.15 3.02
N GLY A 74 13.53 -6.97 2.86
CA GLY A 74 13.13 -7.98 3.81
C GLY A 74 12.56 -7.43 5.10
N HIS A 75 11.96 -8.31 5.89
CA HIS A 75 11.36 -8.00 7.18
C HIS A 75 12.23 -8.51 8.33
N GLY A 76 12.21 -7.81 9.48
CA GLY A 76 12.93 -8.22 10.67
C GLY A 76 14.10 -7.28 11.03
N PRO A 77 14.86 -7.58 12.11
CA PRO A 77 15.84 -6.66 12.67
C PRO A 77 17.08 -6.46 11.78
N VAL A 78 17.41 -7.45 10.96
CA VAL A 78 18.62 -7.43 10.13
C VAL A 78 18.28 -7.01 8.71
N LEU A 79 18.97 -5.98 8.21
CA LEU A 79 18.95 -5.63 6.81
C LEU A 79 20.01 -6.47 6.07
N LEU A 80 19.55 -7.33 5.17
CA LEU A 80 20.42 -8.20 4.39
C LEU A 80 21.31 -7.41 3.43
N PRO A 81 22.46 -7.95 3.00
CA PRO A 81 23.29 -7.37 1.94
C PRO A 81 22.51 -7.20 0.64
N ASP A 82 22.93 -6.25 -0.18
CA ASP A 82 22.34 -6.04 -1.50
C ASP A 82 22.58 -7.28 -2.39
N PRO A 83 21.57 -7.74 -3.14
CA PRO A 83 21.77 -8.82 -4.10
C PRO A 83 22.57 -8.31 -5.32
N PRO A 84 23.22 -9.20 -6.08
CA PRO A 84 23.99 -8.81 -7.25
C PRO A 84 23.19 -7.92 -8.22
N GLY A 85 23.80 -6.77 -8.59
CA GLY A 85 23.25 -5.84 -9.57
C GLY A 85 22.04 -5.02 -9.13
N ARG A 86 21.60 -5.11 -7.86
CA ARG A 86 20.44 -4.35 -7.37
C ARG A 86 20.66 -3.85 -5.95
N VAL A 87 20.16 -2.64 -5.67
CA VAL A 87 20.17 -2.04 -4.34
C VAL A 87 18.85 -2.35 -3.63
N ARG A 88 18.90 -2.71 -2.35
CA ARG A 88 17.70 -2.85 -1.52
C ARG A 88 17.06 -1.48 -1.30
N PHE A 89 15.75 -1.41 -1.41
CA PHE A 89 15.05 -0.14 -1.40
C PHE A 89 15.30 0.68 -0.13
N ALA A 90 15.40 0.03 1.04
CA ALA A 90 15.75 0.73 2.29
C ALA A 90 17.21 1.27 2.32
N ARG A 91 18.09 0.87 1.40
CA ARG A 91 19.46 1.39 1.24
C ARG A 91 19.59 2.37 0.09
N ALA A 92 18.58 2.41 -0.79
CA ALA A 92 18.58 3.34 -1.91
C ALA A 92 18.65 4.78 -1.42
N ASP A 93 19.36 5.62 -2.16
CA ASP A 93 19.32 7.07 -1.93
C ASP A 93 17.88 7.56 -2.12
N PRO A 94 17.26 8.15 -1.08
CA PRO A 94 15.89 8.63 -1.18
C PRO A 94 15.70 9.70 -2.25
N GLU A 95 16.70 10.54 -2.50
CA GLU A 95 16.63 11.60 -3.51
C GLU A 95 16.66 11.03 -4.92
N GLU A 96 17.57 10.07 -5.20
CA GLU A 96 17.60 9.37 -6.49
C GLU A 96 16.26 8.63 -6.76
N ALA A 97 15.74 7.92 -5.75
CA ALA A 97 14.47 7.23 -5.89
C ALA A 97 13.29 8.19 -6.09
N ALA A 98 13.33 9.36 -5.42
CA ALA A 98 12.32 10.39 -5.56
C ALA A 98 12.36 11.04 -6.95
N GLU A 99 13.55 11.29 -7.52
CA GLU A 99 13.67 11.80 -8.88
C GLU A 99 13.11 10.82 -9.93
N LYS A 100 13.39 9.52 -9.79
CA LYS A 100 12.80 8.48 -10.66
C LYS A 100 11.26 8.51 -10.60
N LEU A 101 10.70 8.59 -9.40
CA LEU A 101 9.25 8.64 -9.20
C LEU A 101 8.67 9.97 -9.71
N ALA A 102 9.32 11.09 -9.45
CA ALA A 102 8.91 12.41 -9.94
C ALA A 102 8.89 12.49 -11.48
N GLY A 103 9.83 11.81 -12.13
CA GLY A 103 9.82 11.64 -13.59
C GLY A 103 8.54 10.98 -14.08
N ILE A 104 8.11 9.91 -13.41
CA ILE A 104 6.86 9.20 -13.75
C ILE A 104 5.62 10.06 -13.44
N ILE A 105 5.62 10.79 -12.30
CA ILE A 105 4.53 11.71 -11.93
C ILE A 105 4.35 12.77 -13.01
N ARG A 106 5.45 13.36 -13.52
CA ARG A 106 5.43 14.37 -14.59
C ARG A 106 5.00 13.76 -15.93
N GLU A 107 5.55 12.60 -16.30
CA GLU A 107 5.20 11.88 -17.53
C GLU A 107 3.68 11.60 -17.60
N GLU A 108 3.13 11.08 -16.53
CA GLU A 108 1.71 10.71 -16.41
C GLU A 108 0.80 11.91 -16.09
N ARG A 109 1.37 13.09 -15.82
CA ARG A 109 0.64 14.28 -15.36
C ARG A 109 -0.27 13.97 -14.18
N ALA A 110 0.24 13.19 -13.22
CA ALA A 110 -0.54 12.76 -12.08
C ALA A 110 -0.90 13.94 -11.17
N GLY A 111 -2.19 14.10 -10.89
CA GLY A 111 -2.70 15.13 -9.96
C GLY A 111 -2.82 14.64 -8.52
N LEU A 112 -2.68 13.34 -8.30
CA LEU A 112 -2.78 12.69 -7.00
C LEU A 112 -1.79 11.53 -6.91
N VAL A 113 -1.08 11.45 -5.79
CA VAL A 113 -0.23 10.32 -5.41
C VAL A 113 -0.85 9.63 -4.19
N LEU A 114 -1.05 8.32 -4.26
CA LEU A 114 -1.34 7.48 -3.10
C LEU A 114 -0.02 6.88 -2.63
N SER A 115 0.28 7.02 -1.35
CA SER A 115 1.50 6.53 -0.70
C SER A 115 1.16 5.90 0.65
N TYR A 116 2.12 5.75 1.57
CA TYR A 116 1.89 5.27 2.93
C TYR A 116 2.07 6.37 3.95
N ASP A 117 1.49 6.15 5.15
CA ASP A 117 1.72 7.00 6.31
C ASP A 117 3.20 6.94 6.78
N PRO A 118 3.65 7.90 7.61
CA PRO A 118 5.04 7.97 8.06
C PRO A 118 5.57 6.70 8.75
N GLY A 119 4.67 5.91 9.35
CA GLY A 119 5.00 4.62 9.98
C GLY A 119 5.06 3.46 8.98
N GLY A 120 4.74 3.69 7.69
CA GLY A 120 4.67 2.63 6.70
C GLY A 120 3.61 1.57 7.04
N GLY A 121 2.49 1.99 7.64
CA GLY A 121 1.42 1.11 8.09
C GLY A 121 1.78 0.29 9.32
N TYR A 122 2.66 -0.69 9.20
CA TYR A 122 3.08 -1.59 10.28
C TYR A 122 4.60 -1.59 10.54
N GLY A 123 5.32 -0.58 10.07
CA GLY A 123 6.74 -0.39 10.33
C GLY A 123 7.69 -1.16 9.41
N HIS A 124 7.23 -1.66 8.26
CA HIS A 124 8.13 -2.24 7.26
C HIS A 124 9.05 -1.15 6.71
N ARG A 125 10.37 -1.43 6.68
CA ARG A 125 11.37 -0.43 6.25
C ARG A 125 11.16 0.10 4.84
N ASP A 126 10.72 -0.74 3.92
CA ASP A 126 10.42 -0.33 2.55
C ASP A 126 9.15 0.53 2.48
N HIS A 127 8.16 0.28 3.34
CA HIS A 127 6.97 1.14 3.43
C HIS A 127 7.31 2.53 3.98
N VAL A 128 8.20 2.61 4.98
CA VAL A 128 8.72 3.89 5.48
C VAL A 128 9.49 4.62 4.38
N GLN A 129 10.23 3.89 3.56
CA GLN A 129 10.95 4.47 2.42
C GLN A 129 9.97 4.96 1.32
N VAL A 130 8.89 4.21 1.04
CA VAL A 130 7.81 4.65 0.14
C VAL A 130 7.21 5.98 0.59
N HIS A 131 6.93 6.15 1.89
CA HIS A 131 6.46 7.43 2.44
C HIS A 131 7.44 8.56 2.13
N ARG A 132 8.73 8.38 2.46
CA ARG A 132 9.76 9.42 2.26
C ARG A 132 9.93 9.78 0.78
N VAL A 133 10.11 8.76 -0.05
CA VAL A 133 10.29 8.91 -1.50
C VAL A 133 9.04 9.48 -2.15
N GLY A 134 7.84 9.02 -1.76
CA GLY A 134 6.58 9.50 -2.31
C GLY A 134 6.31 10.97 -2.00
N ALA A 135 6.55 11.40 -0.77
CA ALA A 135 6.41 12.81 -0.36
C ALA A 135 7.41 13.69 -1.14
N ARG A 136 8.69 13.28 -1.18
CA ARG A 136 9.73 14.04 -1.89
C ARG A 136 9.50 14.10 -3.39
N ALA A 137 9.09 13.00 -4.02
CA ALA A 137 8.76 12.97 -5.44
C ALA A 137 7.60 13.90 -5.81
N ALA A 138 6.59 13.97 -4.95
CA ALA A 138 5.46 14.88 -5.15
C ALA A 138 5.90 16.35 -5.09
N GLU A 139 6.81 16.70 -4.17
CA GLU A 139 7.44 18.05 -4.11
C GLU A 139 8.21 18.35 -5.40
N LEU A 140 9.12 17.45 -5.82
CA LEU A 140 9.92 17.58 -7.04
C LEU A 140 9.08 17.67 -8.32
N ALA A 141 7.88 17.07 -8.29
CA ALA A 141 6.93 17.14 -9.41
C ALA A 141 6.04 18.39 -9.41
N GLY A 142 6.30 19.37 -8.54
CA GLY A 142 5.56 20.64 -8.50
C GLY A 142 4.50 20.72 -7.38
N GLY A 143 4.63 19.94 -6.32
CA GLY A 143 3.74 19.96 -5.16
C GLY A 143 2.44 19.18 -5.42
N VAL A 144 2.53 18.01 -6.03
CA VAL A 144 1.37 17.14 -6.28
C VAL A 144 0.77 16.67 -4.96
N ARG A 145 -0.55 16.64 -4.88
CA ARG A 145 -1.28 16.18 -3.69
C ARG A 145 -0.94 14.74 -3.35
N VAL A 146 -0.68 14.46 -2.07
CA VAL A 146 -0.37 13.11 -1.57
C VAL A 146 -1.42 12.68 -0.56
N LEU A 147 -1.99 11.50 -0.75
CA LEU A 147 -2.83 10.80 0.22
C LEU A 147 -2.10 9.55 0.71
N GLU A 148 -1.87 9.50 2.00
CA GLU A 148 -1.15 8.45 2.70
C GLU A 148 -2.13 7.38 3.18
N ALA A 149 -2.09 6.20 2.56
CA ALA A 149 -2.89 5.06 2.97
C ALA A 149 -2.50 4.62 4.38
N THR A 150 -3.49 4.46 5.24
CA THR A 150 -3.30 4.13 6.65
C THR A 150 -4.46 3.30 7.19
N LEU A 151 -4.33 2.85 8.42
CA LEU A 151 -5.40 2.21 9.19
C LEU A 151 -5.69 3.03 10.45
N PRO A 152 -6.95 3.10 10.91
CA PRO A 152 -7.23 3.71 12.20
C PRO A 152 -6.51 2.95 13.31
N ARG A 153 -5.58 3.61 14.00
CA ARG A 153 -4.76 3.01 15.07
C ARG A 153 -5.59 2.33 16.14
N GLU A 154 -6.71 2.94 16.48
CA GLU A 154 -7.64 2.42 17.48
C GLU A 154 -8.28 1.10 17.02
N ALA A 155 -8.58 0.97 15.72
CA ALA A 155 -9.12 -0.26 15.15
C ALA A 155 -8.04 -1.36 15.11
N VAL A 156 -6.80 -1.02 14.75
CA VAL A 156 -5.67 -1.96 14.80
C VAL A 156 -5.45 -2.47 16.23
N ALA A 157 -5.42 -1.58 17.21
CA ALA A 157 -5.27 -1.93 18.62
C ALA A 157 -6.40 -2.83 19.12
N TRP A 158 -7.65 -2.56 18.70
CA TRP A 158 -8.82 -3.37 19.09
C TRP A 158 -8.80 -4.77 18.46
N LEU A 159 -8.39 -4.89 17.20
CA LEU A 159 -8.28 -6.16 16.48
C LEU A 159 -7.07 -6.99 16.89
N TYR A 160 -6.07 -6.37 17.51
CA TYR A 160 -4.83 -7.04 17.91
C TYR A 160 -5.08 -8.22 18.86
N TRP A 161 -5.92 -8.05 19.89
CA TRP A 161 -6.17 -9.09 20.88
C TRP A 161 -6.84 -10.34 20.32
N PRO A 162 -7.95 -10.26 19.55
CA PRO A 162 -8.51 -11.43 18.89
C PRO A 162 -7.53 -12.10 17.92
N ALA A 163 -6.81 -11.31 17.12
CA ALA A 163 -5.82 -11.84 16.18
C ALA A 163 -4.71 -12.61 16.88
N ARG A 164 -4.28 -12.14 18.06
CA ARG A 164 -3.29 -12.82 18.89
C ARG A 164 -3.83 -14.12 19.48
N LEU A 165 -5.04 -14.14 20.00
CA LEU A 165 -5.71 -15.36 20.52
C LEU A 165 -5.82 -16.43 19.43
N LEU A 166 -6.09 -16.01 18.18
CA LEU A 166 -6.16 -16.89 17.02
C LEU A 166 -4.77 -17.26 16.45
N GLY A 167 -3.66 -16.83 17.08
CA GLY A 167 -2.31 -17.11 16.63
C GLY A 167 -1.90 -16.45 15.30
N LEU A 168 -2.65 -15.43 14.87
CA LEU A 168 -2.40 -14.71 13.62
C LEU A 168 -1.25 -13.69 13.74
N VAL A 169 -0.97 -13.19 14.96
CA VAL A 169 0.12 -12.24 15.25
C VAL A 169 1.02 -12.75 16.37
N LYS A 170 2.30 -12.38 16.33
CA LYS A 170 3.29 -12.76 17.36
C LYS A 170 3.21 -11.81 18.57
N ARG A 171 3.72 -12.29 19.73
CA ARG A 171 3.74 -11.52 20.97
C ARG A 171 4.59 -10.24 20.89
N PHE A 172 5.56 -10.19 19.99
CA PHE A 172 6.46 -9.05 19.80
C PHE A 172 5.83 -7.86 19.06
N ASP A 173 4.72 -8.08 18.36
CA ASP A 173 4.06 -7.06 17.55
C ASP A 173 3.18 -6.10 18.38
N VAL A 174 3.24 -6.17 19.75
CA VAL A 174 2.39 -5.32 20.61
C VAL A 174 2.79 -3.84 20.55
N ARG A 175 4.11 -3.55 20.53
CA ARG A 175 4.59 -2.17 20.39
C ARG A 175 4.29 -1.65 19.00
N ASP A 176 4.52 -2.49 17.98
CA ASP A 176 4.27 -2.17 16.59
C ASP A 176 2.77 -1.97 16.32
N ALA A 177 1.90 -2.80 16.90
CA ALA A 177 0.45 -2.64 16.79
C ALA A 177 -0.07 -1.33 17.40
N ARG A 178 0.55 -0.83 18.48
CA ARG A 178 0.19 0.47 19.08
C ARG A 178 0.72 1.66 18.28
N GLN A 179 1.71 1.45 17.42
CA GLN A 179 2.30 2.45 16.54
C GLN A 179 1.81 2.30 15.09
N ALA A 180 1.22 1.14 14.76
CA ALA A 180 0.68 0.88 13.43
C ALA A 180 -0.49 1.81 13.09
N GLY A 181 -0.46 2.34 11.88
CA GLY A 181 -1.48 3.23 11.37
C GLY A 181 -1.47 4.62 12.02
N SER A 182 -2.47 5.40 11.68
CA SER A 182 -2.61 6.80 12.10
C SER A 182 -3.75 6.97 13.11
N PRO A 183 -3.67 7.92 14.05
CA PRO A 183 -4.79 8.23 14.93
C PRO A 183 -5.97 8.73 14.11
N ARG A 184 -7.19 8.47 14.54
CA ARG A 184 -8.41 8.89 13.81
C ARG A 184 -8.43 10.38 13.50
N SER A 185 -7.85 11.22 14.35
CA SER A 185 -7.75 12.67 14.15
C SER A 185 -6.87 13.07 12.95
N ALA A 186 -5.95 12.20 12.50
CA ALA A 186 -5.12 12.45 11.33
C ALA A 186 -5.75 11.93 10.04
N ILE A 187 -6.77 11.08 10.11
CA ILE A 187 -7.46 10.53 8.94
C ILE A 187 -8.36 11.61 8.34
N THR A 188 -8.07 11.97 7.10
CA THR A 188 -8.78 13.02 6.36
C THR A 188 -9.83 12.45 5.38
N HIS A 189 -9.57 11.23 4.87
CA HIS A 189 -10.43 10.59 3.88
C HIS A 189 -10.77 9.17 4.32
N ARG A 190 -12.02 8.79 4.12
CA ARG A 190 -12.53 7.45 4.32
C ARG A 190 -13.33 7.04 3.11
N VAL A 191 -12.81 6.07 2.37
CA VAL A 191 -13.41 5.59 1.13
C VAL A 191 -14.19 4.31 1.39
N ASP A 192 -15.48 4.32 1.08
CA ASP A 192 -16.29 3.11 1.08
C ASP A 192 -16.09 2.38 -0.27
N VAL A 193 -15.46 1.23 -0.20
CA VAL A 193 -15.11 0.42 -1.37
C VAL A 193 -15.83 -0.93 -1.37
N ARG A 194 -16.90 -1.09 -0.59
CA ARG A 194 -17.66 -2.35 -0.50
C ARG A 194 -18.23 -2.79 -1.84
N ARG A 195 -18.63 -1.83 -2.70
CA ARG A 195 -19.08 -2.11 -4.07
C ARG A 195 -18.01 -2.82 -4.90
N TYR A 196 -16.73 -2.53 -4.62
CA TYR A 196 -15.55 -3.08 -5.33
C TYR A 196 -14.93 -4.29 -4.62
N ALA A 197 -15.57 -4.83 -3.57
CA ALA A 197 -15.04 -5.93 -2.77
C ALA A 197 -14.78 -7.20 -3.58
N ARG A 198 -15.62 -7.52 -4.56
CA ARG A 198 -15.43 -8.66 -5.48
C ARG A 198 -14.15 -8.47 -6.31
N GLN A 199 -13.98 -7.28 -6.87
CA GLN A 199 -12.83 -6.90 -7.70
C GLN A 199 -11.54 -6.87 -6.87
N LYS A 200 -11.56 -6.23 -5.69
CA LYS A 200 -10.45 -6.22 -4.74
C LYS A 200 -10.02 -7.62 -4.33
N ARG A 201 -10.97 -8.52 -4.02
CA ARG A 201 -10.68 -9.91 -3.68
C ARG A 201 -10.09 -10.69 -4.86
N ALA A 202 -10.57 -10.46 -6.07
CA ALA A 202 -10.02 -11.09 -7.28
C ALA A 202 -8.60 -10.61 -7.58
N ALA A 203 -8.31 -9.31 -7.38
CA ALA A 203 -6.96 -8.76 -7.48
C ALA A 203 -6.01 -9.39 -6.45
N LEU A 204 -6.46 -9.55 -5.19
CA LEU A 204 -5.68 -10.23 -4.16
C LEU A 204 -5.40 -11.69 -4.53
N ALA A 205 -6.36 -12.39 -5.13
CA ALA A 205 -6.20 -13.78 -5.57
C ALA A 205 -5.20 -13.93 -6.74
N ALA A 206 -4.95 -12.87 -7.50
CA ALA A 206 -3.96 -12.88 -8.58
C ALA A 206 -2.50 -12.99 -8.06
N HIS A 207 -2.25 -12.60 -6.82
CA HIS A 207 -0.95 -12.73 -6.16
C HIS A 207 -0.77 -14.13 -5.58
N VAL A 208 -0.41 -15.11 -6.40
CA VAL A 208 -0.28 -16.53 -5.98
C VAL A 208 0.94 -16.76 -5.08
N THR A 209 2.09 -16.15 -5.42
CA THR A 209 3.36 -16.35 -4.69
C THR A 209 3.25 -16.06 -3.18
N PRO A 210 2.65 -14.96 -2.71
CA PRO A 210 2.48 -14.70 -1.28
C PRO A 210 1.61 -15.72 -0.54
N HIS A 211 0.76 -16.46 -1.27
CA HIS A 211 -0.15 -17.45 -0.66
C HIS A 211 0.43 -18.85 -0.51
N THR A 212 1.50 -19.18 -1.26
CA THR A 212 2.03 -20.57 -1.35
C THR A 212 2.93 -20.95 -0.18
N GLY A 213 3.38 -19.97 0.62
CA GLY A 213 4.26 -20.22 1.75
C GLY A 213 3.54 -20.78 2.99
N SER A 214 4.36 -21.29 3.94
CA SER A 214 3.89 -21.69 5.29
C SER A 214 3.80 -20.51 6.26
N ALA A 215 4.24 -19.32 5.87
CA ALA A 215 4.23 -18.11 6.68
C ALA A 215 2.82 -17.75 7.16
N ARG A 216 2.71 -17.07 8.30
CA ARG A 216 1.41 -16.61 8.84
C ARG A 216 0.71 -15.63 7.92
N SER A 217 1.48 -14.75 7.26
CA SER A 217 0.96 -13.85 6.23
C SER A 217 0.29 -14.61 5.09
N ALA A 218 0.91 -15.69 4.60
CA ALA A 218 0.34 -16.53 3.57
C ALA A 218 -0.97 -17.22 4.01
N ARG A 219 -1.07 -17.64 5.29
CA ARG A 219 -2.32 -18.18 5.84
C ARG A 219 -3.42 -17.13 5.89
N LEU A 220 -3.08 -15.92 6.34
CA LEU A 220 -4.03 -14.80 6.38
C LEU A 220 -4.53 -14.46 4.99
N MET A 221 -3.63 -14.36 4.00
CA MET A 221 -4.01 -14.09 2.61
C MET A 221 -4.95 -15.15 2.05
N ARG A 222 -4.64 -16.45 2.27
CA ARG A 222 -5.54 -17.55 1.87
C ARG A 222 -6.89 -17.47 2.53
N LEU A 223 -6.96 -17.10 3.82
CA LEU A 223 -8.22 -16.92 4.53
C LEU A 223 -9.02 -15.77 3.89
N LEU A 224 -8.42 -14.61 3.69
CA LEU A 224 -9.08 -13.45 3.11
C LEU A 224 -9.67 -13.75 1.72
N ILE A 225 -8.92 -14.43 0.86
CA ILE A 225 -9.37 -14.79 -0.50
C ILE A 225 -10.55 -15.76 -0.46
N ARG A 226 -10.61 -16.65 0.54
CA ARG A 226 -11.70 -17.64 0.70
C ARG A 226 -12.96 -17.07 1.33
N LEU A 227 -12.90 -15.88 1.93
CA LEU A 227 -14.08 -15.28 2.53
C LEU A 227 -15.20 -15.07 1.48
N PRO A 228 -16.47 -15.31 1.84
CA PRO A 228 -17.60 -14.85 1.03
C PRO A 228 -17.49 -13.33 0.80
N VAL A 229 -17.89 -12.85 -0.39
CA VAL A 229 -17.77 -11.43 -0.75
C VAL A 229 -18.37 -10.48 0.29
N PRO A 230 -19.56 -10.76 0.88
CA PRO A 230 -20.10 -9.86 1.90
C PRO A 230 -19.22 -9.76 3.15
N VAL A 231 -18.60 -10.88 3.58
CA VAL A 231 -17.69 -10.91 4.73
C VAL A 231 -16.38 -10.19 4.40
N PHE A 232 -15.81 -10.43 3.21
CA PHE A 232 -14.64 -9.70 2.72
C PHE A 232 -14.91 -8.19 2.67
N ALA A 233 -16.08 -7.77 2.18
CA ALA A 233 -16.52 -6.38 2.15
C ALA A 233 -16.68 -5.78 3.55
N ALA A 234 -17.14 -6.53 4.53
CA ALA A 234 -17.23 -6.07 5.92
C ALA A 234 -15.84 -5.80 6.52
N VAL A 235 -14.84 -6.64 6.19
CA VAL A 235 -13.47 -6.57 6.72
C VAL A 235 -12.62 -5.55 5.96
N LEU A 236 -12.61 -5.60 4.63
CA LEU A 236 -11.70 -4.84 3.76
C LEU A 236 -12.41 -3.83 2.83
N GLY A 237 -13.68 -3.58 3.06
CA GLY A 237 -14.51 -2.68 2.24
C GLY A 237 -14.43 -1.21 2.62
N ARG A 238 -13.45 -0.83 3.44
CA ARG A 238 -13.16 0.57 3.78
C ARG A 238 -11.67 0.82 3.74
N GLU A 239 -11.29 1.93 3.14
CA GLU A 239 -9.91 2.36 3.03
C GLU A 239 -9.79 3.78 3.59
N TRP A 240 -8.69 4.07 4.25
CA TRP A 240 -8.48 5.31 4.97
C TRP A 240 -7.20 5.97 4.51
N PHE A 241 -7.23 7.31 4.44
CA PHE A 241 -6.07 8.09 4.05
C PHE A 241 -5.93 9.32 4.95
N ALA A 242 -4.68 9.68 5.20
CA ALA A 242 -4.27 10.97 5.73
C ALA A 242 -3.73 11.83 4.59
N GLU A 243 -4.10 13.10 4.51
CA GLU A 243 -3.55 14.02 3.50
C GLU A 243 -2.24 14.60 4.02
N ALA A 244 -1.13 14.40 3.29
CA ALA A 244 0.17 14.90 3.66
C ALA A 244 0.15 16.44 3.80
N GLY A 245 0.83 16.98 4.82
CA GLY A 245 0.89 18.41 5.08
C GLY A 245 -0.38 19.01 5.71
N ARG A 246 -1.47 18.29 5.82
CA ARG A 246 -2.70 18.77 6.47
C ARG A 246 -2.63 18.52 7.98
N ARG A 247 -2.63 19.59 8.79
CA ARG A 247 -2.71 19.47 10.25
C ARG A 247 -4.05 18.85 10.67
N PRO A 248 -4.08 17.96 11.67
CA PRO A 248 -5.32 17.41 12.18
C PRO A 248 -6.23 18.54 12.69
N VAL A 249 -7.47 18.58 12.19
CA VAL A 249 -8.46 19.55 12.64
C VAL A 249 -8.94 19.12 14.02
N ARG A 250 -8.62 19.89 15.05
CA ARG A 250 -9.20 19.71 16.38
C ARG A 250 -10.70 20.07 16.32
N GLY A 251 -11.56 19.07 16.46
CA GLY A 251 -12.92 19.26 16.94
C GLY A 251 -13.99 19.67 15.94
N ARG A 252 -14.06 19.09 14.73
CA ARG A 252 -15.31 19.00 13.96
C ARG A 252 -15.39 17.64 13.27
N SER A 253 -16.56 17.00 13.39
CA SER A 253 -16.95 15.87 12.55
C SER A 253 -17.10 16.39 11.12
N SER A 254 -15.99 16.41 10.38
CA SER A 254 -15.99 16.74 8.97
C SER A 254 -16.53 15.55 8.19
N GLU A 255 -17.49 15.78 7.30
CA GLU A 255 -17.80 14.82 6.25
C GLU A 255 -16.50 14.41 5.54
N PRO A 256 -16.30 13.11 5.26
CA PRO A 256 -15.11 12.65 4.56
C PRO A 256 -15.04 13.31 3.20
N GLY A 257 -13.93 14.00 2.91
CA GLY A 257 -13.68 14.64 1.63
C GLY A 257 -13.83 13.63 0.49
N ARG A 258 -14.37 14.08 -0.63
CA ARG A 258 -14.36 13.29 -1.88
C ARG A 258 -12.92 13.25 -2.39
N LEU A 259 -12.51 12.09 -2.92
CA LEU A 259 -11.23 11.91 -3.60
C LEU A 259 -11.17 12.73 -4.88
#